data_12fdc7d5ba1a4d8a126e56c1f0a1f37f
#
_entry.id   12fdc7d5ba1a4d8a126e56c1f0a1f37f
#
_cell.length_a   1.000
_cell.length_b   1.000
_cell.length_c   1.000
_cell.angle_alpha   90.00
_cell.angle_beta   90.00
_cell.angle_gamma   90.00
#
_symmetry.space_group_name_H-M   'P 1'
#
loop_
_entity.id
_entity.type
_entity.pdbx_description
1 polymer ?
#
loop_
_entity_poly.entity_id
_entity_poly.type
_entity_poly.pdbx_seq_one_letter_code
_entity_poly.pdbx_strand_id
1 'polypeptide(L)'
;MITRQSWIGAAVMLGAMAANAADPQPAGQPVDTAQAMLDRMDRNMDGKISLEEYRNAMVRRFGACDVNADGVLEGNEFPREWLAGADVEEATGKVSFEQFTTELPLVFGRFDADKDGQLDSAEIAAFAAARKTQEESRS
;
A
#
# COMPACT_ATOMS: atom_id res chain seq x y z
N MET A 1 2.80 -60.36 41.75
CA MET A 1 3.20 -60.22 40.31
C MET A 1 2.42 -59.11 39.67
N ILE A 2 3.13 -58.11 39.43
CA ILE A 2 2.53 -56.78 39.03
C ILE A 2 2.66 -56.62 37.57
N THR A 3 1.55 -56.64 36.85
CA THR A 3 1.48 -56.27 35.43
C THR A 3 1.34 -54.78 35.33
N ARG A 4 2.36 -54.13 34.83
CA ARG A 4 2.30 -52.72 34.49
C ARG A 4 1.66 -52.54 33.11
N GLN A 5 0.48 -52.02 33.09
CA GLN A 5 -0.10 -51.53 31.87
C GLN A 5 0.48 -50.17 31.54
N SER A 6 1.19 -50.12 30.42
CA SER A 6 1.63 -48.90 29.82
C SER A 6 0.44 -48.19 29.12
N TRP A 7 0.10 -47.07 29.60
CA TRP A 7 -0.82 -46.20 28.92
C TRP A 7 -0.06 -45.37 27.88
N ILE A 8 -0.21 -45.74 26.66
CA ILE A 8 0.28 -44.92 25.55
C ILE A 8 -0.78 -43.83 25.33
N GLY A 9 -0.49 -42.65 25.82
CA GLY A 9 -1.27 -41.47 25.55
C GLY A 9 -1.14 -41.12 24.08
N ALA A 10 -2.22 -41.26 23.33
CA ALA A 10 -2.32 -40.70 22.00
C ALA A 10 -2.41 -39.21 22.15
N ALA A 11 -1.31 -38.54 21.85
CA ALA A 11 -1.32 -37.11 21.65
C ALA A 11 -2.06 -36.80 20.35
N VAL A 12 -3.30 -36.38 20.45
CA VAL A 12 -4.01 -35.79 19.36
C VAL A 12 -3.40 -34.43 19.13
N MET A 13 -2.52 -34.34 18.14
CA MET A 13 -2.10 -33.05 17.57
C MET A 13 -3.29 -32.45 16.82
N LEU A 14 -4.07 -31.67 17.54
CA LEU A 14 -4.96 -30.72 16.87
C LEU A 14 -4.04 -29.70 16.18
N GLY A 15 -3.83 -29.90 14.91
CA GLY A 15 -3.28 -28.88 14.05
C GLY A 15 -4.24 -27.69 14.07
N ALA A 16 -3.91 -26.69 14.83
CA ALA A 16 -4.55 -25.41 14.70
C ALA A 16 -4.22 -24.90 13.29
N MET A 17 -5.14 -25.06 12.37
CA MET A 17 -5.14 -24.27 11.14
C MET A 17 -5.37 -22.85 11.59
N ALA A 18 -4.29 -22.12 11.71
CA ALA A 18 -4.36 -20.68 11.75
C ALA A 18 -5.00 -20.25 10.44
N ALA A 19 -6.28 -19.98 10.45
CA ALA A 19 -6.91 -19.25 9.38
C ALA A 19 -6.21 -17.90 9.37
N ASN A 20 -5.34 -17.67 8.40
CA ASN A 20 -4.90 -16.34 8.04
C ASN A 20 -6.12 -15.59 7.50
N ALA A 21 -6.98 -15.18 8.39
CA ALA A 21 -7.88 -14.11 8.11
C ALA A 21 -6.97 -12.88 8.02
N ALA A 22 -6.69 -12.41 6.80
CA ALA A 22 -6.09 -11.11 6.62
C ALA A 22 -7.01 -10.13 7.32
N ASP A 23 -6.59 -9.57 8.45
CA ASP A 23 -7.31 -8.51 9.11
C ASP A 23 -7.54 -7.40 8.08
N PRO A 24 -8.78 -6.92 7.92
CA PRO A 24 -9.04 -5.80 7.05
C PRO A 24 -8.24 -4.62 7.58
N GLN A 25 -7.17 -4.27 6.89
CA GLN A 25 -6.36 -3.12 7.27
C GLN A 25 -7.24 -1.87 7.18
N PRO A 26 -7.27 -1.05 8.24
CA PRO A 26 -8.02 0.19 8.19
C PRO A 26 -7.52 1.05 7.03
N ALA A 27 -8.47 1.62 6.29
CA ALA A 27 -8.18 2.57 5.22
C ALA A 27 -7.29 3.69 5.81
N GLY A 28 -6.04 3.79 5.34
CA GLY A 28 -5.10 4.81 5.81
C GLY A 28 -3.76 4.31 6.32
N GLN A 29 -3.54 2.99 6.43
CA GLN A 29 -2.21 2.50 6.77
C GLN A 29 -1.24 2.65 5.59
N PRO A 30 0.00 3.13 5.85
CA PRO A 30 1.00 3.28 4.81
C PRO A 30 1.30 1.93 4.18
N VAL A 31 1.43 1.94 2.86
CA VAL A 31 1.86 0.77 2.10
C VAL A 31 3.37 0.77 2.14
N ASP A 32 3.94 0.07 3.09
CA ASP A 32 5.38 0.04 3.37
C ASP A 32 6.11 -1.15 2.74
N THR A 33 5.38 -2.04 2.07
CA THR A 33 5.95 -3.20 1.41
C THR A 33 5.55 -3.29 -0.06
N ALA A 34 6.46 -3.82 -0.88
CA ALA A 34 6.20 -4.06 -2.30
C ALA A 34 4.99 -4.99 -2.50
N GLN A 35 4.85 -6.02 -1.66
CA GLN A 35 3.72 -6.94 -1.74
C GLN A 35 2.40 -6.26 -1.43
N ALA A 36 2.34 -5.41 -0.41
CA ALA A 36 1.13 -4.67 -0.09
C ALA A 36 0.73 -3.67 -1.21
N MET A 37 1.69 -3.15 -1.95
CA MET A 37 1.42 -2.33 -3.14
C MET A 37 0.82 -3.16 -4.27
N LEU A 38 1.39 -4.33 -4.56
CA LEU A 38 0.84 -5.26 -5.55
C LEU A 38 -0.59 -5.67 -5.19
N ASP A 39 -0.84 -6.11 -3.98
CA ASP A 39 -2.16 -6.56 -3.52
C ASP A 39 -3.26 -5.50 -3.72
N ARG A 40 -2.88 -4.24 -3.69
CA ARG A 40 -3.82 -3.11 -3.83
C ARG A 40 -3.95 -2.57 -5.23
N MET A 41 -2.90 -2.63 -6.03
CA MET A 41 -2.80 -1.94 -7.32
C MET A 41 -2.82 -2.88 -8.51
N ASP A 42 -2.12 -4.02 -8.42
CA ASP A 42 -2.05 -5.02 -9.47
C ASP A 42 -3.42 -5.72 -9.63
N ARG A 43 -4.18 -5.27 -10.61
CA ARG A 43 -5.53 -5.77 -10.89
C ARG A 43 -5.55 -6.95 -11.84
N ASN A 44 -4.57 -7.01 -12.71
CA ASN A 44 -4.47 -8.08 -13.72
C ASN A 44 -3.63 -9.27 -13.20
N MET A 45 -3.02 -9.14 -12.02
CA MET A 45 -2.18 -10.16 -11.38
C MET A 45 -0.98 -10.58 -12.24
N ASP A 46 -0.36 -9.63 -12.94
CA ASP A 46 0.85 -9.86 -13.73
C ASP A 46 2.16 -9.64 -12.93
N GLY A 47 2.05 -9.24 -11.66
CA GLY A 47 3.21 -8.98 -10.79
C GLY A 47 3.88 -7.64 -11.03
N LYS A 48 3.25 -6.77 -11.79
CA LYS A 48 3.70 -5.42 -12.09
C LYS A 48 2.60 -4.40 -11.76
N ILE A 49 2.93 -3.15 -11.75
CA ILE A 49 1.96 -2.05 -11.60
C ILE A 49 2.09 -1.15 -12.82
N SER A 50 1.09 -1.15 -13.68
CA SER A 50 1.03 -0.21 -14.80
C SER A 50 0.67 1.20 -14.31
N LEU A 51 0.99 2.21 -15.12
CA LEU A 51 0.59 3.60 -14.83
C LEU A 51 -0.93 3.74 -14.66
N GLU A 52 -1.70 2.99 -15.44
CA GLU A 52 -3.16 3.01 -15.33
C GLU A 52 -3.66 2.42 -14.01
N GLU A 53 -3.09 1.30 -13.59
CA GLU A 53 -3.42 0.67 -12.30
C GLU A 53 -3.04 1.57 -11.13
N TYR A 54 -1.86 2.20 -11.21
CA TYR A 54 -1.42 3.19 -10.23
C TYR A 54 -2.41 4.38 -10.16
N ARG A 55 -2.74 4.98 -11.30
CA ARG A 55 -3.70 6.09 -11.35
C ARG A 55 -5.06 5.71 -10.77
N ASN A 56 -5.59 4.58 -11.18
CA ASN A 56 -6.88 4.08 -10.70
C ASN A 56 -6.88 3.82 -9.19
N ALA A 57 -5.79 3.29 -8.65
CA ALA A 57 -5.63 3.10 -7.22
C ALA A 57 -5.58 4.43 -6.47
N MET A 58 -4.83 5.40 -6.99
CA MET A 58 -4.70 6.71 -6.38
C MET A 58 -6.00 7.52 -6.44
N VAL A 59 -6.73 7.47 -7.54
CA VAL A 59 -8.05 8.12 -7.67
C VAL A 59 -9.06 7.56 -6.67
N ARG A 60 -9.11 6.23 -6.52
CA ARG A 60 -9.97 5.62 -5.48
C ARG A 60 -9.58 6.08 -4.08
N ARG A 61 -8.30 6.23 -3.86
CA ARG A 61 -7.78 6.64 -2.57
C ARG A 61 -8.05 8.11 -2.28
N PHE A 62 -7.95 8.98 -3.29
CA PHE A 62 -8.38 10.37 -3.20
C PHE A 62 -9.83 10.47 -2.75
N GLY A 63 -10.74 9.77 -3.43
CA GLY A 63 -12.16 9.77 -3.06
C GLY A 63 -12.46 9.18 -1.67
N ALA A 64 -11.61 8.29 -1.16
CA ALA A 64 -11.75 7.80 0.22
C ALA A 64 -11.29 8.80 1.27
N CYS A 65 -10.40 9.71 0.91
CA CYS A 65 -9.90 10.77 1.80
C CYS A 65 -10.74 12.05 1.74
N ASP A 66 -11.31 12.34 0.59
CA ASP A 66 -12.22 13.46 0.38
C ASP A 66 -13.58 13.18 1.05
N VAL A 67 -13.65 13.42 2.35
CA VAL A 67 -14.81 13.08 3.17
C VAL A 67 -15.99 14.00 2.89
N ASN A 68 -15.70 15.27 2.59
CA ASN A 68 -16.73 16.26 2.28
C ASN A 68 -17.15 16.25 0.80
N ALA A 69 -16.44 15.49 -0.06
CA ALA A 69 -16.70 15.35 -1.49
C ALA A 69 -16.67 16.68 -2.26
N ASP A 70 -15.77 17.60 -1.87
CA ASP A 70 -15.59 18.88 -2.56
C ASP A 70 -14.51 18.85 -3.65
N GLY A 71 -13.83 17.70 -3.81
CA GLY A 71 -12.76 17.52 -4.81
C GLY A 71 -11.42 18.15 -4.40
N VAL A 72 -11.26 18.49 -3.14
CA VAL A 72 -10.04 19.07 -2.59
C VAL A 72 -9.67 18.32 -1.30
N LEU A 73 -8.44 17.84 -1.19
CA LEU A 73 -7.93 17.32 0.08
C LEU A 73 -7.29 18.46 0.87
N GLU A 74 -7.78 18.70 2.08
CA GLU A 74 -7.26 19.73 2.95
C GLU A 74 -7.20 19.28 4.41
N GLY A 75 -6.30 19.87 5.17
CA GLY A 75 -6.21 19.62 6.61
C GLY A 75 -6.02 18.14 6.95
N ASN A 76 -6.99 17.56 7.64
CA ASN A 76 -6.97 16.16 8.09
C ASN A 76 -7.26 15.15 6.96
N GLU A 77 -7.79 15.59 5.85
CA GLU A 77 -8.08 14.75 4.67
C GLU A 77 -6.81 14.47 3.86
N PHE A 78 -5.78 15.26 4.06
CA PHE A 78 -4.57 15.20 3.27
C PHE A 78 -3.59 14.14 3.78
N PRO A 79 -3.46 13.00 3.11
CA PRO A 79 -2.49 11.98 3.44
C PRO A 79 -1.12 12.35 2.87
N ARG A 80 -0.36 13.12 3.62
CA ARG A 80 0.95 13.67 3.21
C ARG A 80 1.95 12.60 2.78
N GLU A 81 1.82 11.40 3.32
CA GLU A 81 2.66 10.26 2.99
C GLU A 81 2.49 9.73 1.55
N TRP A 82 1.42 10.10 0.85
CA TRP A 82 1.20 9.61 -0.52
C TRP A 82 1.92 10.40 -1.58
N LEU A 83 2.32 11.59 -1.24
CA LEU A 83 3.04 12.49 -2.13
C LEU A 83 4.55 12.37 -1.99
N ALA A 84 5.01 11.18 -1.54
CA ALA A 84 6.42 10.88 -1.48
C ALA A 84 7.07 11.13 -2.83
N GLY A 85 7.81 12.23 -2.93
CA GLY A 85 8.50 12.62 -4.15
C GLY A 85 7.69 13.48 -5.14
N ALA A 86 6.45 13.81 -4.87
CA ALA A 86 5.77 14.90 -5.56
C ALA A 86 6.16 16.22 -4.88
N ASP A 87 6.63 17.18 -5.68
CA ASP A 87 6.83 18.56 -5.23
C ASP A 87 5.48 19.29 -5.15
N VAL A 88 4.49 18.64 -4.53
CA VAL A 88 3.24 19.30 -4.23
C VAL A 88 3.56 20.34 -3.18
N GLU A 89 3.40 21.59 -3.55
CA GLU A 89 3.67 22.71 -2.66
C GLU A 89 2.94 22.49 -1.33
N GLU A 90 3.68 22.12 -0.31
CA GLU A 90 3.21 22.10 1.08
C GLU A 90 2.69 23.47 1.53
N ALA A 91 2.95 24.49 0.71
CA ALA A 91 2.67 25.88 1.02
C ALA A 91 1.19 26.19 1.24
N THR A 92 0.29 25.43 0.62
CA THR A 92 -1.16 25.70 0.75
C THR A 92 -1.89 24.70 1.65
N GLY A 93 -1.32 23.51 1.89
CA GLY A 93 -1.98 22.43 2.64
C GLY A 93 -3.26 21.93 1.99
N LYS A 94 -3.44 22.20 0.70
CA LYS A 94 -4.60 21.82 -0.10
C LYS A 94 -4.16 21.25 -1.43
N VAL A 95 -4.82 20.19 -1.88
CA VAL A 95 -4.59 19.58 -3.18
C VAL A 95 -5.93 19.32 -3.85
N SER A 96 -6.17 19.93 -5.00
CA SER A 96 -7.34 19.63 -5.80
C SER A 96 -7.18 18.30 -6.54
N PHE A 97 -8.28 17.67 -6.91
CA PHE A 97 -8.30 16.45 -7.70
C PHE A 97 -7.52 16.61 -9.02
N GLU A 98 -7.63 17.76 -9.66
CA GLU A 98 -6.91 18.06 -10.90
C GLU A 98 -5.40 18.11 -10.69
N GLN A 99 -4.94 18.83 -9.67
CA GLN A 99 -3.51 18.87 -9.30
C GLN A 99 -3.00 17.49 -8.97
N PHE A 100 -3.73 16.76 -8.14
CA PHE A 100 -3.37 15.40 -7.74
C PHE A 100 -3.21 14.48 -8.94
N THR A 101 -4.17 14.44 -9.85
CA THR A 101 -4.12 13.57 -11.04
C THR A 101 -3.04 13.97 -12.04
N THR A 102 -2.69 15.26 -12.10
CA THR A 102 -1.60 15.75 -12.94
C THR A 102 -0.23 15.32 -12.44
N GLU A 103 -0.06 15.22 -11.12
CA GLU A 103 1.21 14.81 -10.49
C GLU A 103 1.45 13.29 -10.54
N LEU A 104 0.41 12.47 -10.65
CA LEU A 104 0.56 11.01 -10.61
C LEU A 104 1.53 10.43 -11.64
N PRO A 105 1.51 10.85 -12.93
CA PRO A 105 2.48 10.35 -13.90
C PRO A 105 3.92 10.77 -13.59
N LEU A 106 4.11 11.93 -12.97
CA LEU A 106 5.44 12.43 -12.60
C LEU A 106 6.01 11.61 -11.45
N VAL A 107 5.20 11.32 -10.44
CA VAL A 107 5.61 10.43 -9.33
C VAL A 107 5.93 9.02 -9.84
N PHE A 108 5.05 8.46 -10.67
CA PHE A 108 5.26 7.15 -11.27
C PHE A 108 6.56 7.09 -12.07
N GLY A 109 6.78 8.07 -12.95
CA GLY A 109 7.96 8.13 -13.80
C GLY A 109 9.30 8.29 -13.08
N ARG A 110 9.30 8.65 -11.80
CA ARG A 110 10.52 8.66 -10.96
C ARG A 110 10.98 7.24 -10.60
N PHE A 111 10.04 6.33 -10.48
CA PHE A 111 10.30 4.94 -10.11
C PHE A 111 10.32 4.00 -11.31
N ASP A 112 9.71 4.38 -12.42
CA ASP A 112 9.79 3.70 -13.72
C ASP A 112 11.16 4.02 -14.36
N ALA A 113 12.18 3.24 -13.97
CA ALA A 113 13.56 3.49 -14.35
C ALA A 113 13.86 3.16 -15.80
N ASP A 114 13.25 2.11 -16.32
CA ASP A 114 13.41 1.67 -17.71
C ASP A 114 12.42 2.33 -18.68
N LYS A 115 11.44 3.07 -18.13
CA LYS A 115 10.41 3.80 -18.87
C LYS A 115 9.55 2.95 -19.78
N ASP A 116 9.24 1.74 -19.32
CA ASP A 116 8.34 0.83 -20.02
C ASP A 116 6.85 1.07 -19.72
N GLY A 117 6.55 1.98 -18.77
CA GLY A 117 5.19 2.32 -18.35
C GLY A 117 4.61 1.36 -17.31
N GLN A 118 5.45 0.53 -16.72
CA GLN A 118 5.10 -0.40 -15.66
C GLN A 118 6.18 -0.37 -14.59
N LEU A 119 5.81 -0.61 -13.36
CA LEU A 119 6.77 -0.85 -12.29
C LEU A 119 6.96 -2.35 -12.09
N ASP A 120 8.16 -2.82 -12.29
CA ASP A 120 8.54 -4.19 -11.98
C ASP A 120 8.81 -4.39 -10.48
N SER A 121 9.16 -5.61 -10.07
CA SER A 121 9.36 -5.93 -8.67
C SER A 121 10.47 -5.11 -8.00
N ALA A 122 11.53 -4.75 -8.72
CA ALA A 122 12.63 -3.94 -8.20
C ALA A 122 12.21 -2.46 -8.05
N GLU A 123 11.49 -1.94 -9.01
CA GLU A 123 10.97 -0.58 -9.02
C GLU A 123 9.87 -0.39 -7.96
N ILE A 124 8.99 -1.39 -7.80
CA ILE A 124 7.99 -1.41 -6.72
C ILE A 124 8.67 -1.42 -5.35
N ALA A 125 9.74 -2.20 -5.18
CA ALA A 125 10.50 -2.22 -3.94
C ALA A 125 11.17 -0.86 -3.64
N ALA A 126 11.71 -0.21 -4.65
CA ALA A 126 12.29 1.14 -4.53
C ALA A 126 11.22 2.18 -4.16
N PHE A 127 10.04 2.09 -4.75
CA PHE A 127 8.91 2.95 -4.43
C PHE A 127 8.43 2.76 -2.99
N ALA A 128 8.26 1.51 -2.56
CA ALA A 128 7.86 1.19 -1.19
C ALA A 128 8.89 1.71 -0.16
N ALA A 129 10.19 1.54 -0.45
CA ALA A 129 11.27 2.02 0.41
C ALA A 129 11.28 3.55 0.53
N ALA A 130 11.06 4.28 -0.57
CA ALA A 130 11.01 5.73 -0.56
C ALA A 130 9.86 6.26 0.30
N ARG A 131 8.71 5.59 0.27
CA ARG A 131 7.55 5.95 1.12
C ARG A 131 7.85 5.73 2.59
N LYS A 132 8.45 4.62 2.94
CA LYS A 132 8.85 4.30 4.31
C LYS A 132 9.84 5.32 4.89
N THR A 133 10.85 5.70 4.11
CA THR A 133 11.84 6.70 4.53
C THR A 133 11.21 8.04 4.84
N GLN A 134 10.22 8.47 4.08
CA GLN A 134 9.50 9.72 4.36
C GLN A 134 8.68 9.67 5.64
N GLU A 135 8.07 8.54 5.95
CA GLU A 135 7.33 8.35 7.20
C GLU A 135 8.27 8.43 8.41
N GLU A 136 9.43 7.75 8.35
CA GLU A 136 10.44 7.77 9.41
C GLU A 136 11.05 9.15 9.63
N SER A 137 11.20 9.95 8.58
CA SER A 137 11.77 11.32 8.67
C SER A 137 10.85 12.32 9.37
N ARG A 138 9.60 11.96 9.57
CA ARG A 138 8.55 12.83 10.15
C ARG A 138 8.17 12.46 11.59
N SER A 139 8.76 11.41 12.13
CA SER A 139 8.49 10.93 13.49
C SER A 139 9.31 11.64 14.56
#